data_66281603857f656c4ce004091eaa0965
#
_entry.id   66281603857f656c4ce004091eaa0965
#
_cell.length_a   1.000
_cell.length_b   1.000
_cell.length_c   1.000
_cell.angle_alpha   90.00
_cell.angle_beta   90.00
_cell.angle_gamma   90.00
#
_symmetry.space_group_name_H-M   'P 1'
#
loop_
_entity.id
_entity.type
_entity.pdbx_description
1 polymer ?
#
loop_
_entity_poly.entity_id
_entity_poly.type
_entity_poly.pdbx_seq_one_letter_code
_entity_poly.pdbx_strand_id
1 'polypeptide(L)'
;MTISGPEQPLVRVLYDESRPDWREAARPRPVRIHLWEPDGPPAGPAPLVVVSHGTGGSGGDMEWLVRPLREAGLRVLALDHHGNNFVDGYEPEGFLHVWERPRDVSFALDTLARERPLGPVGAAGFSLGAHTAVALAGARLDTDVLWAVLSGAVPLPDIPEFPGVLEAYRKKYPDDLSVRRAIDGAGADLSDARMRAVFQVAPGVGGFVTPGSLAAVRVPVGIRWGGADTVNPYEADTRPYLEHIPTASGRCAGAHVRHDDFFAPEPADPAVRHRVGGEAADFFARHLR
;
A
#
# COMPACT_ATOMS: atom_id res chain seq x y z
N MET A 1 25.98 20.49 14.28
CA MET A 1 24.65 20.57 14.90
C MET A 1 23.66 20.11 13.87
N THR A 2 23.28 18.84 13.88
CA THR A 2 22.30 18.27 12.95
C THR A 2 20.94 18.73 13.42
N ILE A 3 20.29 19.61 12.68
CA ILE A 3 18.88 19.96 12.92
C ILE A 3 18.09 18.76 12.36
N SER A 4 17.70 17.81 13.22
CA SER A 4 16.71 16.80 12.85
C SER A 4 15.42 17.54 12.48
N GLY A 5 14.83 17.20 11.33
CA GLY A 5 13.49 17.67 10.97
C GLY A 5 12.48 17.24 12.04
N PRO A 6 11.25 17.81 12.04
CA PRO A 6 10.26 17.47 13.05
C PRO A 6 9.99 15.95 13.01
N GLU A 7 10.11 15.29 14.19
CA GLU A 7 9.80 13.85 14.34
C GLU A 7 8.34 13.52 13.95
N GLN A 8 7.45 14.48 14.11
CA GLN A 8 6.03 14.34 13.83
C GLN A 8 5.70 14.72 12.37
N PRO A 9 4.80 13.98 11.71
CA PRO A 9 4.34 14.32 10.35
C PRO A 9 3.49 15.59 10.33
N LEU A 10 3.50 16.26 9.18
CA LEU A 10 2.40 17.16 8.84
C LEU A 10 1.20 16.29 8.43
N VAL A 11 0.14 16.29 9.24
CA VAL A 11 -1.09 15.55 8.94
C VAL A 11 -2.10 16.49 8.30
N ARG A 12 -2.68 16.06 7.15
CA ARG A 12 -3.70 16.82 6.42
C ARG A 12 -4.80 15.86 5.93
N VAL A 13 -6.02 16.36 5.82
CA VAL A 13 -7.09 15.69 5.08
C VAL A 13 -7.32 16.47 3.79
N LEU A 14 -7.12 15.79 2.67
CA LEU A 14 -7.43 16.28 1.33
C LEU A 14 -8.81 15.76 0.94
N TYR A 15 -9.50 16.46 0.03
CA TYR A 15 -10.82 16.05 -0.42
C TYR A 15 -10.83 15.90 -1.94
N ASP A 16 -11.08 14.67 -2.41
CA ASP A 16 -11.20 14.37 -3.83
C ASP A 16 -12.63 14.55 -4.30
N GLU A 17 -12.90 15.66 -4.93
CA GLU A 17 -14.20 16.03 -5.47
C GLU A 17 -14.69 15.10 -6.60
N SER A 18 -13.82 14.30 -7.19
CA SER A 18 -14.16 13.37 -8.28
C SER A 18 -14.77 12.05 -7.79
N ARG A 19 -14.68 11.75 -6.49
CA ARG A 19 -15.14 10.51 -5.89
C ARG A 19 -15.90 10.77 -4.59
N PRO A 20 -17.02 10.05 -4.34
CA PRO A 20 -17.78 10.21 -3.12
C PRO A 20 -17.11 9.57 -1.90
N ASP A 21 -17.44 10.10 -0.73
CA ASP A 21 -17.24 9.42 0.54
C ASP A 21 -18.18 8.21 0.64
N TRP A 22 -17.67 7.06 1.09
CA TRP A 22 -18.48 5.85 1.25
C TRP A 22 -19.51 5.91 2.38
N ARG A 23 -19.31 6.80 3.35
CA ARG A 23 -20.23 7.03 4.47
C ARG A 23 -21.31 8.03 4.13
N GLU A 24 -20.95 9.05 3.35
CA GLU A 24 -21.84 10.14 3.02
C GLU A 24 -21.62 10.57 1.55
N ALA A 25 -22.37 9.91 0.66
CA ALA A 25 -22.20 10.06 -0.80
C ALA A 25 -22.31 11.52 -1.31
N ALA A 26 -22.89 12.43 -0.52
CA ALA A 26 -22.94 13.85 -0.86
C ALA A 26 -21.63 14.61 -0.56
N ARG A 27 -20.69 13.98 0.11
CA ARG A 27 -19.36 14.57 0.41
C ARG A 27 -18.27 14.02 -0.50
N PRO A 28 -17.24 14.83 -0.79
CA PRO A 28 -16.07 14.36 -1.49
C PRO A 28 -15.29 13.35 -0.64
N ARG A 29 -14.58 12.46 -1.32
CA ARG A 29 -13.78 11.42 -0.68
C ARG A 29 -12.64 12.02 0.14
N PRO A 30 -12.56 11.75 1.44
CA PRO A 30 -11.45 12.19 2.27
C PRO A 30 -10.21 11.33 2.01
N VAL A 31 -9.05 11.96 1.87
CA VAL A 31 -7.74 11.33 1.74
C VAL A 31 -6.83 11.93 2.81
N ARG A 32 -6.67 11.22 3.92
CA ARG A 32 -5.79 11.64 5.02
C ARG A 32 -4.35 11.28 4.68
N ILE A 33 -3.47 12.26 4.76
CA ILE A 33 -2.04 12.11 4.49
C ILE A 33 -1.20 12.48 5.70
N HIS A 34 -0.07 11.82 5.82
CA HIS A 34 1.01 12.11 6.74
C HIS A 34 2.27 12.40 5.92
N LEU A 35 2.85 13.57 6.08
CA LEU A 35 4.02 13.99 5.32
C LEU A 35 5.19 14.26 6.26
N TRP A 36 6.28 13.53 6.08
CA TRP A 36 7.53 13.75 6.77
C TRP A 36 8.58 14.31 5.82
N GLU A 37 9.26 15.35 6.27
CA GLU A 37 10.46 15.84 5.59
C GLU A 37 11.66 14.95 5.94
N PRO A 38 12.68 14.88 5.07
CA PRO A 38 13.91 14.15 5.36
C PRO A 38 14.67 14.75 6.52
N ASP A 39 15.50 13.95 7.16
CA ASP A 39 16.42 14.43 8.18
C ASP A 39 17.57 15.20 7.51
N GLY A 40 17.56 16.51 7.66
CA GLY A 40 18.54 17.44 7.08
C GLY A 40 18.03 18.17 5.82
N PRO A 41 18.68 19.27 5.44
CA PRO A 41 18.25 20.08 4.30
C PRO A 41 18.56 19.37 2.98
N PRO A 42 17.58 19.14 2.10
CA PRO A 42 17.82 18.57 0.78
C PRO A 42 18.54 19.60 -0.13
N ALA A 43 19.44 19.12 -0.98
CA ALA A 43 20.14 19.94 -1.98
C ALA A 43 19.24 20.34 -3.17
N GLY A 44 17.98 19.88 -3.20
CA GLY A 44 16.99 20.09 -4.26
C GLY A 44 15.66 19.46 -3.87
N PRO A 45 14.73 19.23 -4.82
CA PRO A 45 13.51 18.47 -4.54
C PRO A 45 13.88 17.06 -4.07
N ALA A 46 13.68 16.80 -2.75
CA ALA A 46 14.01 15.50 -2.16
C ALA A 46 13.20 14.39 -2.86
N PRO A 47 13.81 13.22 -3.13
CA PRO A 47 13.07 12.05 -3.56
C PRO A 47 11.97 11.71 -2.54
N LEU A 48 10.83 11.23 -3.01
CA LEU A 48 9.66 10.95 -2.19
C LEU A 48 9.33 9.47 -2.25
N VAL A 49 9.08 8.86 -1.08
CA VAL A 49 8.55 7.50 -1.00
C VAL A 49 7.14 7.55 -0.42
N VAL A 50 6.19 7.03 -1.19
CA VAL A 50 4.84 6.75 -0.68
C VAL A 50 4.89 5.48 0.17
N VAL A 51 4.30 5.50 1.36
CA VAL A 51 4.20 4.34 2.26
C VAL A 51 2.72 4.00 2.47
N SER A 52 2.36 2.75 2.18
CA SER A 52 0.99 2.23 2.30
C SER A 52 0.92 1.14 3.36
N HIS A 53 0.02 1.32 4.34
CA HIS A 53 -0.20 0.39 5.45
C HIS A 53 -0.97 -0.87 5.03
N GLY A 54 -0.89 -1.91 5.86
CA GLY A 54 -1.66 -3.15 5.72
C GLY A 54 -3.16 -2.96 5.97
N THR A 55 -3.90 -4.07 5.99
CA THR A 55 -5.33 -4.08 6.30
C THR A 55 -5.56 -3.50 7.68
N GLY A 56 -6.54 -2.61 7.81
CA GLY A 56 -6.97 -2.02 9.08
C GLY A 56 -6.00 -1.08 9.79
N GLY A 57 -4.76 -0.91 9.30
CA GLY A 57 -3.72 -0.11 9.92
C GLY A 57 -3.86 1.41 9.73
N SER A 58 -2.77 2.13 9.86
CA SER A 58 -2.68 3.57 9.56
C SER A 58 -1.30 3.95 9.01
N GLY A 59 -1.20 5.13 8.42
CA GLY A 59 0.09 5.70 8.01
C GLY A 59 1.05 5.91 9.18
N GLY A 60 0.50 6.21 10.36
CA GLY A 60 1.28 6.38 11.60
C GLY A 60 1.95 5.09 12.09
N ASP A 61 1.33 3.92 11.86
CA ASP A 61 1.89 2.62 12.29
C ASP A 61 3.09 2.17 11.45
N MET A 62 3.35 2.87 10.35
CA MET A 62 4.46 2.56 9.46
C MET A 62 5.79 3.23 9.88
N GLU A 63 5.89 3.74 11.11
CA GLU A 63 7.09 4.42 11.63
C GLU A 63 8.37 3.60 11.46
N TRP A 64 8.28 2.28 11.61
CA TRP A 64 9.41 1.36 11.42
C TRP A 64 9.99 1.37 9.99
N LEU A 65 9.17 1.73 8.99
CA LEU A 65 9.57 1.89 7.60
C LEU A 65 9.84 3.37 7.27
N VAL A 66 9.04 4.28 7.83
CA VAL A 66 9.17 5.74 7.63
C VAL A 66 10.51 6.27 8.13
N ARG A 67 10.91 5.91 9.36
CA ARG A 67 12.12 6.44 9.98
C ARG A 67 13.40 6.17 9.18
N PRO A 68 13.73 4.91 8.79
CA PRO A 68 14.96 4.67 8.02
C PRO A 68 14.94 5.35 6.64
N LEU A 69 13.77 5.53 6.02
CA LEU A 69 13.65 6.29 4.77
C LEU A 69 14.02 7.76 4.98
N ARG A 70 13.53 8.39 6.05
CA ARG A 70 13.84 9.78 6.39
C ARG A 70 15.33 9.97 6.71
N GLU A 71 15.91 9.06 7.51
CA GLU A 71 17.33 9.02 7.85
C GLU A 71 18.21 8.91 6.58
N ALA A 72 17.71 8.24 5.53
CA ALA A 72 18.36 8.15 4.22
C ALA A 72 18.15 9.40 3.33
N GLY A 73 17.54 10.47 3.85
CA GLY A 73 17.33 11.73 3.13
C GLY A 73 16.10 11.72 2.19
N LEU A 74 15.18 10.80 2.38
CA LEU A 74 13.96 10.69 1.58
C LEU A 74 12.78 11.40 2.29
N ARG A 75 11.97 12.11 1.52
CA ARG A 75 10.66 12.54 2.00
C ARG A 75 9.72 11.35 2.04
N VAL A 76 8.83 11.27 3.01
CA VAL A 76 7.86 10.17 3.11
C VAL A 76 6.44 10.72 3.14
N LEU A 77 5.58 10.14 2.30
CA LEU A 77 4.15 10.36 2.27
C LEU A 77 3.46 9.06 2.65
N ALA A 78 2.78 9.00 3.79
CA ALA A 78 1.91 7.87 4.11
C ALA A 78 0.44 8.32 4.08
N LEU A 79 -0.46 7.37 3.79
CA LEU A 79 -1.89 7.62 3.77
C LEU A 79 -2.58 6.76 4.83
N ASP A 80 -3.66 7.30 5.44
CA ASP A 80 -4.70 6.49 6.08
C ASP A 80 -5.75 6.19 5.01
N HIS A 81 -5.76 4.96 4.50
CA HIS A 81 -6.66 4.59 3.41
C HIS A 81 -8.11 4.62 3.85
N HIS A 82 -8.93 5.41 3.19
CA HIS A 82 -10.33 5.65 3.54
C HIS A 82 -11.12 4.34 3.70
N GLY A 83 -11.87 4.23 4.79
CA GLY A 83 -12.65 3.05 5.15
C GLY A 83 -11.84 1.79 5.51
N ASN A 84 -10.50 1.88 5.53
CA ASN A 84 -9.63 0.77 5.93
C ASN A 84 -8.51 1.25 6.86
N ASN A 85 -8.83 2.11 7.80
CA ASN A 85 -7.90 2.57 8.82
C ASN A 85 -8.63 2.72 10.16
N PHE A 86 -7.95 2.42 11.27
CA PHE A 86 -8.57 2.52 12.60
C PHE A 86 -8.73 3.96 13.09
N VAL A 87 -8.10 4.94 12.45
CA VAL A 87 -8.16 6.36 12.83
C VAL A 87 -9.53 6.94 12.50
N ASP A 88 -10.00 6.71 11.25
CA ASP A 88 -11.29 7.21 10.77
C ASP A 88 -12.39 6.15 10.83
N GLY A 89 -12.01 4.85 11.01
CA GLY A 89 -12.92 3.71 11.09
C GLY A 89 -13.03 2.93 9.78
N TYR A 90 -13.85 1.90 9.81
CA TYR A 90 -13.94 0.87 8.78
C TYR A 90 -15.21 0.97 7.95
N GLU A 91 -15.09 0.77 6.65
CA GLU A 91 -16.17 0.59 5.69
C GLU A 91 -15.91 -0.67 4.86
N PRO A 92 -16.93 -1.46 4.48
CA PRO A 92 -16.71 -2.67 3.71
C PRO A 92 -15.96 -2.41 2.40
N GLU A 93 -16.25 -1.30 1.74
CA GLU A 93 -15.56 -0.88 0.51
C GLU A 93 -14.07 -0.64 0.76
N GLY A 94 -13.69 -0.10 1.91
CA GLY A 94 -12.28 0.13 2.25
C GLY A 94 -11.45 -1.15 2.27
N PHE A 95 -12.08 -2.28 2.59
CA PHE A 95 -11.46 -3.60 2.62
C PHE A 95 -11.53 -4.32 1.28
N LEU A 96 -12.59 -4.13 0.52
CA LEU A 96 -12.89 -4.91 -0.68
C LEU A 96 -12.61 -4.16 -1.98
N HIS A 97 -12.67 -2.82 -1.99
CA HIS A 97 -12.32 -2.00 -3.15
C HIS A 97 -10.85 -1.55 -3.08
N VAL A 98 -9.93 -2.51 -3.03
CA VAL A 98 -8.50 -2.26 -2.84
C VAL A 98 -7.85 -1.42 -3.95
N TRP A 99 -8.48 -1.35 -5.14
CA TRP A 99 -8.07 -0.49 -6.25
C TRP A 99 -8.28 1.01 -6.00
N GLU A 100 -9.04 1.39 -4.99
CA GLU A 100 -9.21 2.79 -4.64
C GLU A 100 -7.97 3.36 -3.93
N ARG A 101 -7.17 2.51 -3.27
CA ARG A 101 -5.94 2.93 -2.59
C ARG A 101 -4.90 3.57 -3.52
N PRO A 102 -4.52 2.98 -4.67
CA PRO A 102 -3.61 3.66 -5.60
C PRO A 102 -4.20 4.94 -6.20
N ARG A 103 -5.52 5.05 -6.37
CA ARG A 103 -6.17 6.30 -6.77
C ARG A 103 -6.01 7.41 -5.72
N ASP A 104 -6.16 7.06 -4.44
CA ASP A 104 -5.94 7.99 -3.33
C ASP A 104 -4.49 8.49 -3.31
N VAL A 105 -3.54 7.60 -3.57
CA VAL A 105 -2.12 7.96 -3.67
C VAL A 105 -1.86 8.93 -4.82
N SER A 106 -2.34 8.63 -6.03
CA SER A 106 -2.16 9.50 -7.20
C SER A 106 -2.80 10.87 -6.98
N PHE A 107 -4.00 10.93 -6.39
CA PHE A 107 -4.65 12.19 -6.01
C PHE A 107 -3.82 13.01 -5.01
N ALA A 108 -3.26 12.35 -3.97
CA ALA A 108 -2.38 13.01 -3.00
C ALA A 108 -1.10 13.55 -3.65
N LEU A 109 -0.47 12.76 -4.53
CA LEU A 109 0.72 13.19 -5.28
C LEU A 109 0.41 14.36 -6.22
N ASP A 110 -0.74 14.37 -6.90
CA ASP A 110 -1.19 15.48 -7.75
C ASP A 110 -1.38 16.76 -6.94
N THR A 111 -1.97 16.62 -5.75
CA THR A 111 -2.18 17.77 -4.86
C THR A 111 -0.86 18.36 -4.37
N LEU A 112 0.07 17.50 -3.92
CA LEU A 112 1.39 17.94 -3.49
C LEU A 112 2.23 18.53 -4.64
N ALA A 113 2.10 17.98 -5.87
CA ALA A 113 2.80 18.49 -7.04
C ALA A 113 2.34 19.90 -7.46
N ARG A 114 1.09 20.25 -7.18
CA ARG A 114 0.58 21.64 -7.38
C ARG A 114 1.16 22.62 -6.36
N GLU A 115 1.48 22.16 -5.16
CA GLU A 115 2.04 23.02 -4.10
C GLU A 115 3.54 23.25 -4.26
N ARG A 116 4.28 22.22 -4.68
CA ARG A 116 5.75 22.27 -4.89
C ARG A 116 6.24 21.15 -5.81
N PRO A 117 7.35 21.35 -6.52
CA PRO A 117 7.95 20.28 -7.32
C PRO A 117 8.27 19.05 -6.48
N LEU A 118 7.92 17.87 -6.99
CA LEU A 118 8.30 16.59 -6.41
C LEU A 118 9.64 16.13 -7.02
N GLY A 119 10.50 15.53 -6.19
CA GLY A 119 11.63 14.74 -6.66
C GLY A 119 11.16 13.39 -7.25
N PRO A 120 12.09 12.49 -7.61
CA PRO A 120 11.75 11.13 -8.02
C PRO A 120 10.86 10.44 -6.99
N VAL A 121 9.85 9.67 -7.44
CA VAL A 121 8.85 9.05 -6.56
C VAL A 121 8.99 7.53 -6.58
N GLY A 122 9.02 6.91 -5.39
CA GLY A 122 8.89 5.48 -5.20
C GLY A 122 7.69 5.15 -4.31
N ALA A 123 7.34 3.87 -4.25
CA ALA A 123 6.27 3.39 -3.37
C ALA A 123 6.70 2.16 -2.57
N ALA A 124 6.43 2.17 -1.28
CA ALA A 124 6.61 1.03 -0.39
C ALA A 124 5.30 0.66 0.28
N GLY A 125 5.15 -0.60 0.66
CA GLY A 125 3.97 -1.01 1.41
C GLY A 125 4.14 -2.34 2.11
N PHE A 126 3.32 -2.51 3.13
CA PHE A 126 3.22 -3.72 3.92
C PHE A 126 1.87 -4.42 3.66
N SER A 127 1.89 -5.75 3.53
CA SER A 127 0.68 -6.56 3.38
C SER A 127 -0.20 -6.06 2.20
N LEU A 128 -1.44 -5.67 2.43
CA LEU A 128 -2.31 -5.03 1.42
C LEU A 128 -1.68 -3.76 0.83
N GLY A 129 -0.91 -3.01 1.62
CA GLY A 129 -0.17 -1.84 1.14
C GLY A 129 0.90 -2.17 0.11
N ALA A 130 1.46 -3.37 0.15
CA ALA A 130 2.41 -3.85 -0.86
C ALA A 130 1.74 -4.01 -2.24
N HIS A 131 0.48 -4.48 -2.27
CA HIS A 131 -0.34 -4.46 -3.49
C HIS A 131 -0.58 -3.02 -3.97
N THR A 132 -0.94 -2.10 -3.07
CA THR A 132 -1.12 -0.67 -3.41
C THR A 132 0.12 -0.11 -4.11
N ALA A 133 1.32 -0.41 -3.57
CA ALA A 133 2.58 0.07 -4.12
C ALA A 133 2.85 -0.47 -5.54
N VAL A 134 2.61 -1.76 -5.79
CA VAL A 134 2.86 -2.35 -7.11
C VAL A 134 1.75 -2.02 -8.12
N ALA A 135 0.54 -1.74 -7.67
CA ALA A 135 -0.54 -1.25 -8.54
C ALA A 135 -0.20 0.11 -9.15
N LEU A 136 0.49 0.99 -8.39
CA LEU A 136 1.04 2.24 -8.91
C LEU A 136 2.14 2.03 -9.98
N ALA A 137 2.69 0.83 -10.10
CA ALA A 137 3.64 0.45 -11.13
C ALA A 137 3.00 -0.36 -12.28
N GLY A 138 1.68 -0.56 -12.26
CA GLY A 138 0.91 -1.16 -13.36
C GLY A 138 0.37 -2.57 -13.10
N ALA A 139 0.52 -3.12 -11.89
CA ALA A 139 -0.15 -4.37 -11.52
C ALA A 139 -1.67 -4.18 -11.47
N ARG A 140 -2.43 -5.12 -12.03
CA ARG A 140 -3.90 -5.02 -12.15
C ARG A 140 -4.58 -6.22 -11.54
N LEU A 141 -5.70 -5.98 -10.87
CA LEU A 141 -6.53 -7.05 -10.34
C LEU A 141 -7.16 -7.88 -11.46
N ASP A 142 -7.28 -9.16 -11.20
CA ASP A 142 -8.10 -10.07 -11.98
C ASP A 142 -9.57 -9.90 -11.56
N THR A 143 -10.37 -9.32 -12.44
CA THR A 143 -11.78 -9.02 -12.16
C THR A 143 -12.64 -10.27 -12.04
N ASP A 144 -12.25 -11.39 -12.67
CA ASP A 144 -12.97 -12.65 -12.56
C ASP A 144 -12.75 -13.30 -11.20
N VAL A 145 -11.52 -13.28 -10.71
CA VAL A 145 -11.18 -13.73 -9.33
C VAL A 145 -11.89 -12.85 -8.31
N LEU A 146 -11.83 -11.53 -8.48
CA LEU A 146 -12.50 -10.57 -7.60
C LEU A 146 -14.02 -10.81 -7.58
N TRP A 147 -14.62 -11.01 -8.75
CA TRP A 147 -16.03 -11.34 -8.86
C TRP A 147 -16.37 -12.65 -8.15
N ALA A 148 -15.58 -13.70 -8.32
CA ALA A 148 -15.82 -14.99 -7.68
C ALA A 148 -15.84 -14.88 -6.15
N VAL A 149 -14.96 -14.05 -5.55
CA VAL A 149 -14.94 -13.77 -4.11
C VAL A 149 -16.15 -12.94 -3.70
N LEU A 150 -16.40 -11.82 -4.35
CA LEU A 150 -17.49 -10.91 -3.95
C LEU A 150 -18.88 -11.47 -4.21
N SER A 151 -19.03 -12.39 -5.17
CA SER A 151 -20.27 -13.16 -5.38
C SER A 151 -20.47 -14.28 -4.35
N GLY A 152 -19.41 -14.65 -3.60
CA GLY A 152 -19.43 -15.77 -2.66
C GLY A 152 -19.20 -17.14 -3.31
N ALA A 153 -18.83 -17.18 -4.60
CA ALA A 153 -18.46 -18.43 -5.28
C ALA A 153 -17.13 -19.00 -4.77
N VAL A 154 -16.23 -18.12 -4.29
CA VAL A 154 -14.99 -18.47 -3.61
C VAL A 154 -15.02 -17.82 -2.23
N PRO A 155 -14.70 -18.57 -1.16
CA PRO A 155 -14.70 -18.00 0.18
C PRO A 155 -13.62 -16.91 0.31
N LEU A 156 -14.00 -15.77 0.91
CA LEU A 156 -13.04 -14.78 1.37
C LEU A 156 -12.42 -15.30 2.68
N PRO A 157 -11.09 -15.30 2.82
CA PRO A 157 -10.46 -15.54 4.11
C PRO A 157 -11.00 -14.59 5.17
N ASP A 158 -11.04 -15.04 6.43
CA ASP A 158 -11.46 -14.17 7.53
C ASP A 158 -10.50 -12.98 7.64
N ILE A 159 -11.09 -11.80 7.85
CA ILE A 159 -10.34 -10.54 8.05
C ILE A 159 -10.56 -10.14 9.51
N PRO A 160 -9.59 -10.38 10.40
CA PRO A 160 -9.75 -10.15 11.84
C PRO A 160 -10.13 -8.72 12.19
N GLU A 161 -9.66 -7.73 11.42
CA GLU A 161 -9.95 -6.31 11.63
C GLU A 161 -11.40 -5.96 11.32
N PHE A 162 -12.06 -6.74 10.45
CA PHE A 162 -13.46 -6.55 10.11
C PHE A 162 -14.17 -7.91 9.92
N PRO A 163 -14.47 -8.64 10.99
CA PRO A 163 -15.23 -9.87 10.90
C PRO A 163 -16.59 -9.66 10.21
N GLY A 164 -16.92 -10.52 9.24
CA GLY A 164 -18.17 -10.40 8.48
C GLY A 164 -18.20 -9.28 7.44
N VAL A 165 -17.05 -8.78 6.98
CA VAL A 165 -16.95 -7.70 5.99
C VAL A 165 -17.73 -7.99 4.71
N LEU A 166 -17.70 -9.24 4.21
CA LEU A 166 -18.44 -9.62 3.00
C LEU A 166 -19.96 -9.55 3.22
N GLU A 167 -20.45 -9.94 4.39
CA GLU A 167 -21.86 -9.79 4.76
C GLU A 167 -22.26 -8.30 4.81
N ALA A 168 -21.43 -7.46 5.45
CA ALA A 168 -21.66 -6.02 5.48
C ALA A 168 -21.66 -5.41 4.07
N TYR A 169 -20.74 -5.85 3.21
CA TYR A 169 -20.69 -5.44 1.81
C TYR A 169 -21.96 -5.83 1.05
N ARG A 170 -22.41 -7.08 1.21
CA ARG A 170 -23.63 -7.58 0.55
C ARG A 170 -24.91 -6.89 1.03
N LYS A 171 -24.95 -6.31 2.22
CA LYS A 171 -26.06 -5.44 2.67
C LYS A 171 -26.13 -4.13 1.86
N LYS A 172 -24.97 -3.57 1.45
CA LYS A 172 -24.90 -2.39 0.58
C LYS A 172 -25.10 -2.72 -0.90
N TYR A 173 -24.66 -3.90 -1.33
CA TYR A 173 -24.69 -4.38 -2.72
C TYR A 173 -25.47 -5.72 -2.77
N PRO A 174 -26.83 -5.69 -2.66
CA PRO A 174 -27.63 -6.86 -2.36
C PRO A 174 -27.78 -7.85 -3.52
N ASP A 175 -27.47 -7.44 -4.74
CA ASP A 175 -27.60 -8.26 -5.93
C ASP A 175 -26.33 -8.23 -6.81
N ASP A 176 -26.23 -9.19 -7.71
CA ASP A 176 -25.07 -9.35 -8.57
C ASP A 176 -24.81 -8.16 -9.50
N LEU A 177 -25.87 -7.47 -9.91
CA LEU A 177 -25.74 -6.30 -10.77
C LEU A 177 -25.12 -5.12 -10.01
N SER A 178 -25.53 -4.91 -8.76
CA SER A 178 -24.95 -3.87 -7.90
C SER A 178 -23.47 -4.14 -7.60
N VAL A 179 -23.10 -5.41 -7.34
CA VAL A 179 -21.69 -5.80 -7.16
C VAL A 179 -20.89 -5.58 -8.44
N ARG A 180 -21.41 -6.04 -9.61
CA ARG A 180 -20.70 -5.83 -10.90
C ARG A 180 -20.45 -4.35 -11.18
N ARG A 181 -21.43 -3.49 -10.92
CA ARG A 181 -21.26 -2.04 -11.06
C ARG A 181 -20.24 -1.48 -10.08
N ALA A 182 -20.21 -1.99 -8.85
CA ALA A 182 -19.28 -1.54 -7.84
C ALA A 182 -17.81 -1.89 -8.18
N ILE A 183 -17.57 -3.04 -8.84
CA ILE A 183 -16.23 -3.46 -9.27
C ILE A 183 -15.87 -3.01 -10.70
N ASP A 184 -16.73 -2.25 -11.34
CA ASP A 184 -16.42 -1.68 -12.65
C ASP A 184 -15.18 -0.79 -12.55
N GLY A 185 -14.19 -1.09 -13.38
CA GLY A 185 -12.89 -0.42 -13.32
C GLY A 185 -11.88 -0.98 -12.29
N ALA A 186 -12.22 -2.03 -11.50
CA ALA A 186 -11.28 -2.65 -10.56
C ALA A 186 -10.01 -3.18 -11.24
N GLY A 187 -10.12 -3.68 -12.47
CA GLY A 187 -9.00 -4.15 -13.30
C GLY A 187 -8.33 -3.06 -14.15
N ALA A 188 -8.67 -1.79 -13.94
CA ALA A 188 -8.09 -0.68 -14.68
C ALA A 188 -6.58 -0.55 -14.44
N ASP A 189 -5.89 0.08 -15.38
CA ASP A 189 -4.50 0.51 -15.19
C ASP A 189 -4.46 1.72 -14.26
N LEU A 190 -3.95 1.53 -13.06
CA LEU A 190 -3.80 2.56 -12.03
C LEU A 190 -2.34 2.99 -11.87
N SER A 191 -1.51 2.70 -12.89
CA SER A 191 -0.10 3.10 -12.88
C SER A 191 0.03 4.62 -12.83
N ASP A 192 1.01 5.07 -12.03
CA ASP A 192 1.39 6.47 -11.95
C ASP A 192 2.76 6.66 -12.62
N ALA A 193 2.82 7.46 -13.65
CA ALA A 193 4.04 7.67 -14.45
C ALA A 193 5.22 8.25 -13.65
N ARG A 194 4.98 8.75 -12.44
CA ARG A 194 6.01 9.25 -11.51
C ARG A 194 6.78 8.11 -10.84
N MET A 195 6.21 6.89 -10.78
CA MET A 195 6.84 5.75 -10.09
C MET A 195 8.16 5.35 -10.74
N ARG A 196 9.20 5.26 -9.91
CA ARG A 196 10.55 4.86 -10.30
C ARG A 196 11.03 3.57 -9.66
N ALA A 197 10.48 3.21 -8.50
CA ALA A 197 10.86 2.00 -7.76
C ALA A 197 9.73 1.59 -6.81
N VAL A 198 9.63 0.29 -6.52
CA VAL A 198 8.63 -0.29 -5.58
C VAL A 198 9.32 -1.20 -4.58
N PHE A 199 8.94 -1.12 -3.30
CA PHE A 199 9.40 -2.04 -2.26
C PHE A 199 8.22 -2.64 -1.51
N GLN A 200 8.10 -3.96 -1.56
CA GLN A 200 7.01 -4.72 -0.95
C GLN A 200 7.50 -5.47 0.30
N VAL A 201 6.73 -5.42 1.37
CA VAL A 201 6.97 -6.20 2.59
C VAL A 201 5.77 -7.07 2.89
N ALA A 202 6.00 -8.37 3.04
CA ALA A 202 4.97 -9.39 3.29
C ALA A 202 3.74 -9.19 2.38
N PRO A 203 3.94 -9.11 1.03
CA PRO A 203 2.87 -8.73 0.12
C PRO A 203 1.68 -9.65 0.21
N GLY A 204 0.47 -9.08 0.17
CA GLY A 204 -0.78 -9.80 0.00
C GLY A 204 -1.35 -9.62 -1.40
N VAL A 205 -2.49 -10.25 -1.65
CA VAL A 205 -3.27 -10.09 -2.89
C VAL A 205 -2.56 -10.64 -4.16
N GLY A 206 -1.44 -11.36 -4.02
CA GLY A 206 -0.68 -11.88 -5.16
C GLY A 206 -1.51 -12.78 -6.09
N GLY A 207 -2.34 -13.65 -5.51
CA GLY A 207 -3.25 -14.52 -6.25
C GLY A 207 -4.43 -13.82 -6.94
N PHE A 208 -4.61 -12.51 -6.71
CA PHE A 208 -5.66 -11.70 -7.31
C PHE A 208 -5.16 -10.80 -8.46
N VAL A 209 -3.86 -10.87 -8.78
CA VAL A 209 -3.25 -9.98 -9.78
C VAL A 209 -3.01 -10.75 -11.08
N THR A 210 -3.33 -10.13 -12.21
CA THR A 210 -3.13 -10.78 -13.51
C THR A 210 -1.64 -10.92 -13.85
N PRO A 211 -1.14 -12.13 -14.23
CA PRO A 211 0.25 -12.33 -14.61
C PRO A 211 0.73 -11.41 -15.73
N GLY A 212 -0.16 -11.12 -16.70
CA GLY A 212 0.16 -10.22 -17.82
C GLY A 212 0.47 -8.79 -17.38
N SER A 213 -0.24 -8.26 -16.35
CA SER A 213 0.05 -6.94 -15.81
C SER A 213 1.37 -6.92 -15.02
N LEU A 214 1.64 -7.96 -14.25
CA LEU A 214 2.93 -8.11 -13.55
C LEU A 214 4.10 -8.16 -14.54
N ALA A 215 3.95 -8.91 -15.65
CA ALA A 215 4.96 -8.99 -16.70
C ALA A 215 5.18 -7.65 -17.42
N ALA A 216 4.27 -6.69 -17.29
CA ALA A 216 4.40 -5.34 -17.85
C ALA A 216 5.11 -4.34 -16.92
N VAL A 217 5.29 -4.63 -15.65
CA VAL A 217 6.01 -3.76 -14.69
C VAL A 217 7.48 -3.62 -15.12
N ARG A 218 7.97 -2.38 -15.19
CA ARG A 218 9.33 -2.05 -15.68
C ARG A 218 10.24 -1.41 -14.64
N VAL A 219 9.67 -0.85 -13.58
CA VAL A 219 10.47 -0.25 -12.50
C VAL A 219 11.09 -1.34 -11.61
N PRO A 220 12.24 -1.10 -10.97
CA PRO A 220 12.79 -2.02 -9.98
C PRO A 220 11.79 -2.33 -8.88
N VAL A 221 11.66 -3.63 -8.51
CA VAL A 221 10.79 -4.09 -7.43
C VAL A 221 11.60 -4.90 -6.43
N GLY A 222 11.68 -4.44 -5.19
CA GLY A 222 12.28 -5.17 -4.06
C GLY A 222 11.18 -5.85 -3.23
N ILE A 223 11.36 -7.12 -2.87
CA ILE A 223 10.35 -7.88 -2.12
C ILE A 223 10.96 -8.54 -0.89
N ARG A 224 10.28 -8.42 0.27
CA ARG A 224 10.64 -9.10 1.52
C ARG A 224 9.42 -9.82 2.07
N TRP A 225 9.59 -11.05 2.53
CA TRP A 225 8.52 -11.86 3.13
C TRP A 225 9.03 -12.61 4.36
N GLY A 226 8.12 -12.99 5.25
CA GLY A 226 8.40 -13.88 6.37
C GLY A 226 8.33 -15.36 5.94
N GLY A 227 9.30 -16.17 6.36
CA GLY A 227 9.30 -17.60 6.04
C GLY A 227 8.21 -18.39 6.78
N ALA A 228 7.69 -17.85 7.89
CA ALA A 228 6.61 -18.41 8.68
C ALA A 228 5.31 -17.60 8.57
N ASP A 229 5.19 -16.76 7.56
CA ASP A 229 3.97 -15.97 7.31
C ASP A 229 2.84 -16.88 6.81
N THR A 230 1.80 -17.02 7.65
CA THR A 230 0.59 -17.81 7.34
C THR A 230 -0.60 -16.93 6.94
N VAL A 231 -0.47 -15.61 7.10
CA VAL A 231 -1.48 -14.62 6.67
C VAL A 231 -1.36 -14.38 5.17
N ASN A 232 -0.12 -14.09 4.71
CA ASN A 232 0.22 -13.96 3.31
C ASN A 232 1.28 -15.03 2.93
N PRO A 233 0.86 -16.28 2.70
CA PRO A 233 1.78 -17.38 2.41
C PRO A 233 2.59 -17.12 1.14
N TYR A 234 3.87 -17.44 1.17
CA TYR A 234 4.79 -17.23 0.06
C TYR A 234 4.23 -17.70 -1.29
N GLU A 235 3.69 -18.92 -1.35
CA GLU A 235 3.19 -19.53 -2.58
C GLU A 235 2.00 -18.76 -3.21
N ALA A 236 1.08 -18.27 -2.35
CA ALA A 236 -0.11 -17.58 -2.82
C ALA A 236 0.12 -16.10 -3.10
N ASP A 237 0.95 -15.44 -2.26
CA ASP A 237 0.98 -13.99 -2.22
C ASP A 237 2.31 -13.38 -2.65
N THR A 238 3.45 -14.02 -2.37
CA THR A 238 4.77 -13.47 -2.75
C THR A 238 5.27 -14.01 -4.08
N ARG A 239 5.14 -15.33 -4.31
CA ARG A 239 5.65 -16.01 -5.50
C ARG A 239 5.12 -15.40 -6.81
N PRO A 240 3.82 -15.07 -6.97
CA PRO A 240 3.33 -14.47 -8.21
C PRO A 240 4.06 -13.17 -8.60
N TYR A 241 4.38 -12.32 -7.64
CA TYR A 241 5.15 -11.10 -7.91
C TYR A 241 6.59 -11.41 -8.36
N LEU A 242 7.26 -12.36 -7.68
CA LEU A 242 8.64 -12.73 -8.03
C LEU A 242 8.76 -13.43 -9.38
N GLU A 243 7.79 -14.28 -9.72
CA GLU A 243 7.80 -15.05 -10.98
C GLU A 243 7.45 -14.20 -12.20
N HIS A 244 6.55 -13.23 -12.04
CA HIS A 244 5.99 -12.53 -13.19
C HIS A 244 6.54 -11.12 -13.40
N ILE A 245 7.10 -10.47 -12.37
CA ILE A 245 7.73 -9.14 -12.54
C ILE A 245 9.19 -9.31 -12.98
N PRO A 246 9.57 -8.92 -14.23
CA PRO A 246 10.92 -9.14 -14.73
C PRO A 246 12.02 -8.44 -13.93
N THR A 247 11.68 -7.35 -13.25
CA THR A 247 12.59 -6.51 -12.46
C THR A 247 12.56 -6.81 -10.97
N ALA A 248 11.80 -7.85 -10.56
CA ALA A 248 11.67 -8.19 -9.15
C ALA A 248 12.94 -8.84 -8.60
N SER A 249 13.29 -8.45 -7.40
CA SER A 249 14.32 -9.11 -6.59
C SER A 249 13.78 -9.33 -5.18
N GLY A 250 13.88 -10.54 -4.66
CA GLY A 250 13.29 -10.87 -3.38
C GLY A 250 14.22 -11.60 -2.43
N ARG A 251 13.95 -11.49 -1.14
CA ARG A 251 14.64 -12.22 -0.08
C ARG A 251 13.71 -12.51 1.09
N CYS A 252 13.76 -13.73 1.62
CA CYS A 252 13.12 -14.07 2.89
C CYS A 252 13.75 -13.26 4.03
N ALA A 253 12.94 -12.60 4.83
CA ALA A 253 13.37 -11.80 5.98
C ALA A 253 13.83 -12.69 7.16
N GLY A 254 13.48 -13.97 7.14
CA GLY A 254 13.87 -14.99 8.11
C GLY A 254 12.88 -16.14 8.09
N ALA A 255 13.38 -17.38 8.23
CA ALA A 255 12.53 -18.58 8.19
C ALA A 255 11.47 -18.62 9.30
N HIS A 256 11.72 -17.96 10.43
CA HIS A 256 10.83 -17.88 11.59
C HIS A 256 9.96 -16.63 11.60
N VAL A 257 10.21 -15.66 10.71
CA VAL A 257 9.49 -14.38 10.66
C VAL A 257 8.05 -14.62 10.20
N ARG A 258 7.11 -14.11 10.98
CA ARG A 258 5.66 -14.17 10.74
C ARG A 258 5.13 -12.82 10.25
N HIS A 259 3.87 -12.79 9.83
CA HIS A 259 3.20 -11.56 9.38
C HIS A 259 3.15 -10.49 10.47
N ASP A 260 2.79 -10.91 11.69
CA ASP A 260 2.63 -10.03 12.84
C ASP A 260 3.96 -9.42 13.34
N ASP A 261 5.11 -10.01 13.02
CA ASP A 261 6.41 -9.43 13.36
C ASP A 261 6.62 -8.04 12.75
N PHE A 262 5.90 -7.68 11.69
CA PHE A 262 5.98 -6.37 11.05
C PHE A 262 5.08 -5.29 11.68
N PHE A 263 4.07 -5.65 12.48
CA PHE A 263 3.15 -4.67 13.05
C PHE A 263 2.82 -4.86 14.54
N ALA A 264 2.92 -6.07 15.08
CA ALA A 264 2.57 -6.33 16.47
C ALA A 264 3.44 -5.50 17.44
N PRO A 265 2.90 -5.07 18.58
CA PRO A 265 3.68 -4.35 19.60
C PRO A 265 4.87 -5.18 20.13
N GLU A 266 4.67 -6.49 20.26
CA GLU A 266 5.69 -7.44 20.74
C GLU A 266 5.98 -8.48 19.64
N PRO A 267 6.87 -8.16 18.66
CA PRO A 267 7.22 -9.09 17.59
C PRO A 267 8.10 -10.23 18.12
N ALA A 268 7.98 -11.41 17.53
CA ALA A 268 8.86 -12.55 17.84
C ALA A 268 10.31 -12.30 17.35
N ASP A 269 10.50 -11.53 16.26
CA ASP A 269 11.79 -11.01 15.82
C ASP A 269 11.81 -9.47 15.91
N PRO A 270 12.23 -8.90 17.04
CA PRO A 270 12.29 -7.43 17.22
C PRO A 270 13.22 -6.73 16.21
N ALA A 271 14.19 -7.44 15.64
CA ALA A 271 15.15 -6.87 14.71
C ALA A 271 14.64 -6.83 13.25
N VAL A 272 13.57 -7.55 12.92
CA VAL A 272 13.11 -7.67 11.53
C VAL A 272 12.72 -6.33 10.91
N ARG A 273 11.99 -5.49 11.66
CA ARG A 273 11.57 -4.16 11.21
C ARG A 273 12.75 -3.26 10.91
N HIS A 274 13.72 -3.21 11.81
CA HIS A 274 14.94 -2.41 11.62
C HIS A 274 15.72 -2.88 10.38
N ARG A 275 15.92 -4.20 10.25
CA ARG A 275 16.62 -4.80 9.11
C ARG A 275 15.91 -4.53 7.79
N VAL A 276 14.62 -4.80 7.71
CA VAL A 276 13.83 -4.63 6.47
C VAL A 276 13.63 -3.15 6.14
N GLY A 277 13.43 -2.30 7.14
CA GLY A 277 13.37 -0.84 6.95
C GLY A 277 14.67 -0.26 6.40
N GLY A 278 15.83 -0.70 6.92
CA GLY A 278 17.14 -0.33 6.39
C GLY A 278 17.34 -0.79 4.94
N GLU A 279 16.94 -2.02 4.62
CA GLU A 279 17.00 -2.54 3.24
C GLU A 279 16.10 -1.75 2.26
N ALA A 280 14.94 -1.30 2.71
CA ALA A 280 14.07 -0.43 1.91
C ALA A 280 14.72 0.93 1.66
N ALA A 281 15.33 1.53 2.71
CA ALA A 281 16.05 2.79 2.59
C ALA A 281 17.22 2.69 1.60
N ASP A 282 18.03 1.66 1.70
CA ASP A 282 19.14 1.37 0.78
C ASP A 282 18.64 1.15 -0.65
N PHE A 283 17.52 0.46 -0.81
CA PHE A 283 16.91 0.22 -2.13
C PHE A 283 16.49 1.55 -2.77
N PHE A 284 15.73 2.38 -2.08
CA PHE A 284 15.29 3.67 -2.62
C PHE A 284 16.44 4.65 -2.82
N ALA A 285 17.45 4.67 -1.95
CA ALA A 285 18.63 5.50 -2.13
C ALA A 285 19.41 5.15 -3.42
N ARG A 286 19.33 3.92 -3.91
CA ARG A 286 19.94 3.51 -5.20
C ARG A 286 19.07 3.86 -6.41
N HIS A 287 17.75 3.83 -6.28
CA HIS A 287 16.83 3.89 -7.43
C HIS A 287 16.11 5.24 -7.58
N LEU A 288 16.20 6.15 -6.62
CA LEU A 288 15.56 7.47 -6.64
C LEU A 288 16.57 8.64 -6.74
N ARG A 289 17.78 8.35 -7.17
CA ARG A 289 18.81 9.39 -7.39
C ARG A 289 18.62 10.12 -8.72
#